data_2b7bfd7a8ad003f9aed094e62360de77
#
_entry.id   2b7bfd7a8ad003f9aed094e62360de77
#
_cell.length_a   1.000
_cell.length_b   1.000
_cell.length_c   1.000
_cell.angle_alpha   90.00
_cell.angle_beta   90.00
_cell.angle_gamma   90.00
#
_symmetry.space_group_name_H-M   'P 1'
#
loop_
_entity.id
_entity.type
_entity.pdbx_description
1 polymer ?
#
loop_
_entity_poly.entity_id
_entity_poly.type
_entity_poly.pdbx_seq_one_letter_code
_entity_poly.pdbx_strand_id
1 'polypeptide(L)'
;MFVTMGLAVWALAATLATAYYYGLYVETRATFEELKSLAINVNVLLDYGNETLNWHNQTVIAGSTAFEALLAVTKKVEYETSAYGVFVSSIGGVSMVEETQTSGRAWLWYWWNATSSKWSDLMKASDAYILRSDDSIAWRYESYSYSF
;
A
#
# COMPACT_ATOMS: atom_id res chain seq x y z
N MET A 1 -63.20 8.91 -12.07
CA MET A 1 -62.33 10.03 -12.48
C MET A 1 -61.19 10.29 -11.48
N PHE A 2 -61.39 10.27 -10.17
CA PHE A 2 -60.34 10.52 -9.16
C PHE A 2 -59.32 9.38 -9.06
N VAL A 3 -59.70 8.12 -9.24
CA VAL A 3 -58.78 6.96 -9.14
C VAL A 3 -57.75 6.93 -10.29
N THR A 4 -58.17 7.27 -11.50
CA THR A 4 -57.27 7.34 -12.67
C THR A 4 -56.27 8.47 -12.57
N MET A 5 -56.64 9.59 -11.94
CA MET A 5 -55.76 10.73 -11.71
C MET A 5 -54.67 10.40 -10.65
N GLY A 6 -55.07 9.67 -9.59
CA GLY A 6 -54.11 9.20 -8.56
C GLY A 6 -53.07 8.22 -9.11
N LEU A 7 -53.48 7.28 -9.97
CA LEU A 7 -52.55 6.33 -10.61
C LEU A 7 -51.57 7.03 -11.55
N ALA A 8 -52.01 8.06 -12.29
CA ALA A 8 -51.10 8.81 -13.18
C ALA A 8 -50.05 9.61 -12.39
N VAL A 9 -50.43 10.23 -11.30
CA VAL A 9 -49.50 10.96 -10.42
C VAL A 9 -48.49 10.01 -9.78
N TRP A 10 -48.96 8.83 -9.35
CA TRP A 10 -48.07 7.79 -8.76
C TRP A 10 -47.07 7.25 -9.79
N ALA A 11 -47.50 6.97 -11.01
CA ALA A 11 -46.65 6.51 -12.09
C ALA A 11 -45.56 7.56 -12.42
N LEU A 12 -45.93 8.82 -12.47
CA LEU A 12 -45.01 9.92 -12.74
C LEU A 12 -43.98 10.10 -11.63
N ALA A 13 -44.40 10.03 -10.37
CA ALA A 13 -43.50 10.09 -9.21
C ALA A 13 -42.52 8.87 -9.19
N ALA A 14 -43.02 7.67 -9.47
CA ALA A 14 -42.20 6.47 -9.53
C ALA A 14 -41.16 6.55 -10.66
N THR A 15 -41.55 7.07 -11.84
CA THR A 15 -40.63 7.26 -12.98
C THR A 15 -39.54 8.28 -12.65
N LEU A 16 -39.91 9.41 -12.03
CA LEU A 16 -38.94 10.42 -11.62
C LEU A 16 -37.96 9.89 -10.55
N ALA A 17 -38.50 9.17 -9.56
CA ALA A 17 -37.66 8.54 -8.54
C ALA A 17 -36.69 7.53 -9.17
N THR A 18 -37.17 6.68 -10.08
CA THR A 18 -36.34 5.71 -10.80
C THR A 18 -35.24 6.39 -11.61
N ALA A 19 -35.57 7.44 -12.35
CA ALA A 19 -34.60 8.21 -13.13
C ALA A 19 -33.53 8.87 -12.23
N TYR A 20 -33.97 9.45 -11.10
CA TYR A 20 -33.08 10.05 -10.12
C TYR A 20 -32.11 9.02 -9.52
N TYR A 21 -32.60 7.89 -9.01
CA TYR A 21 -31.77 6.85 -8.45
C TYR A 21 -30.86 6.20 -9.48
N TYR A 22 -31.32 6.04 -10.72
CA TYR A 22 -30.48 5.55 -11.81
C TYR A 22 -29.33 6.51 -12.13
N GLY A 23 -29.61 7.82 -12.18
CA GLY A 23 -28.56 8.84 -12.35
C GLY A 23 -27.51 8.78 -11.24
N LEU A 24 -27.96 8.71 -9.98
CA LEU A 24 -27.06 8.58 -8.82
C LEU A 24 -26.22 7.31 -8.88
N TYR A 25 -26.82 6.19 -9.29
CA TYR A 25 -26.13 4.91 -9.44
C TYR A 25 -25.03 4.99 -10.51
N VAL A 26 -25.32 5.56 -11.68
CA VAL A 26 -24.34 5.72 -12.77
C VAL A 26 -23.18 6.60 -12.36
N GLU A 27 -23.45 7.73 -11.70
CA GLU A 27 -22.42 8.63 -11.20
C GLU A 27 -21.54 7.96 -10.14
N THR A 28 -22.15 7.31 -9.15
CA THR A 28 -21.41 6.58 -8.10
C THR A 28 -20.54 5.49 -8.68
N ARG A 29 -21.07 4.76 -9.68
CA ARG A 29 -20.31 3.70 -10.36
C ARG A 29 -19.14 4.25 -11.16
N ALA A 30 -19.31 5.35 -11.88
CA ALA A 30 -18.23 6.01 -12.61
C ALA A 30 -17.09 6.45 -11.68
N THR A 31 -17.43 7.08 -10.56
CA THR A 31 -16.47 7.50 -9.53
C THR A 31 -15.74 6.28 -8.91
N PHE A 32 -16.48 5.19 -8.67
CA PHE A 32 -15.88 3.95 -8.13
C PHE A 32 -14.87 3.32 -9.10
N GLU A 33 -15.19 3.24 -10.40
CA GLU A 33 -14.28 2.69 -11.42
C GLU A 33 -13.05 3.60 -11.62
N GLU A 34 -13.22 4.92 -11.52
CA GLU A 34 -12.13 5.88 -11.54
C GLU A 34 -11.18 5.66 -10.34
N LEU A 35 -11.71 5.59 -9.12
CA LEU A 35 -10.92 5.31 -7.91
C LEU A 35 -10.20 3.95 -8.00
N LYS A 36 -10.87 2.93 -8.52
CA LYS A 36 -10.28 1.61 -8.73
C LYS A 36 -9.15 1.63 -9.74
N SER A 37 -9.21 2.47 -10.76
CA SER A 37 -8.15 2.64 -11.76
C SER A 37 -6.88 3.26 -11.18
N LEU A 38 -7.01 3.98 -10.06
CA LEU A 38 -5.89 4.58 -9.33
C LEU A 38 -5.27 3.62 -8.30
N ALA A 39 -5.85 2.45 -8.09
CA ALA A 39 -5.35 1.46 -7.15
C ALA A 39 -4.41 0.47 -7.83
N ILE A 40 -3.28 0.20 -7.19
CA ILE A 40 -2.32 -0.82 -7.61
C ILE A 40 -2.17 -1.87 -6.52
N ASN A 41 -1.92 -3.12 -6.89
CA ASN A 41 -1.61 -4.19 -5.96
C ASN A 41 -0.11 -4.40 -5.89
N VAL A 42 0.40 -4.53 -4.69
CA VAL A 42 1.82 -4.78 -4.42
C VAL A 42 1.97 -5.90 -3.38
N ASN A 43 3.07 -6.61 -3.43
CA ASN A 43 3.39 -7.64 -2.46
C ASN A 43 4.45 -7.12 -1.51
N VAL A 44 4.17 -7.19 -0.21
CA VAL A 44 5.08 -6.74 0.85
C VAL A 44 5.47 -7.94 1.69
N LEU A 45 6.76 -8.24 1.75
CA LEU A 45 7.33 -9.26 2.63
C LEU A 45 7.92 -8.60 3.87
N LEU A 46 7.53 -9.08 5.05
CA LEU A 46 8.19 -8.79 6.32
C LEU A 46 8.94 -10.05 6.77
N ASP A 47 10.27 -10.00 6.73
CA ASP A 47 11.17 -11.08 7.13
C ASP A 47 11.86 -10.69 8.43
N TYR A 48 11.49 -11.34 9.52
CA TYR A 48 12.00 -11.05 10.86
C TYR A 48 13.36 -11.71 11.17
N GLY A 49 13.96 -12.39 10.19
CA GLY A 49 15.26 -13.01 10.33
C GLY A 49 15.31 -14.23 11.29
N ASN A 50 14.14 -14.78 11.61
CA ASN A 50 13.94 -15.94 12.49
C ASN A 50 13.04 -17.01 11.86
N GLU A 51 13.11 -17.17 10.54
CA GLU A 51 12.23 -18.04 9.72
C GLU A 51 10.77 -17.57 9.65
N THR A 52 10.41 -16.45 10.29
CA THR A 52 9.08 -15.87 10.19
C THR A 52 9.00 -14.96 8.98
N LEU A 53 8.28 -15.41 7.96
CA LEU A 53 8.02 -14.68 6.71
C LEU A 53 6.55 -14.32 6.63
N ASN A 54 6.24 -13.03 6.70
CA ASN A 54 4.88 -12.54 6.58
C ASN A 54 4.68 -11.85 5.23
N TRP A 55 3.91 -12.49 4.35
CA TRP A 55 3.54 -11.94 3.06
C TRP A 55 2.19 -11.21 3.14
N HIS A 56 2.16 -10.00 2.61
CA HIS A 56 0.96 -9.18 2.49
C HIS A 56 0.75 -8.79 1.03
N ASN A 57 -0.43 -9.11 0.48
CA ASN A 57 -0.88 -8.50 -0.76
C ASN A 57 -1.65 -7.24 -0.39
N GLN A 58 -1.11 -6.09 -0.75
CA GLN A 58 -1.63 -4.79 -0.34
C GLN A 58 -2.07 -3.97 -1.54
N THR A 59 -3.27 -3.43 -1.47
CA THR A 59 -3.73 -2.42 -2.43
C THR A 59 -3.34 -1.04 -1.92
N VAL A 60 -2.62 -0.29 -2.74
CA VAL A 60 -2.21 1.09 -2.47
C VAL A 60 -2.60 1.99 -3.64
N ILE A 61 -2.58 3.30 -3.43
CA ILE A 61 -2.86 4.27 -4.49
C ILE A 61 -1.65 4.36 -5.44
N ALA A 62 -1.89 4.47 -6.73
CA ALA A 62 -0.84 4.70 -7.70
C ALA A 62 -0.02 5.96 -7.35
N GLY A 63 1.29 5.83 -7.33
CA GLY A 63 2.19 6.87 -6.84
C GLY A 63 2.65 6.69 -5.38
N SER A 64 2.07 5.73 -4.65
CA SER A 64 2.55 5.37 -3.31
C SER A 64 3.99 4.85 -3.35
N THR A 65 4.71 5.10 -2.27
CA THR A 65 6.09 4.68 -2.08
C THR A 65 6.20 3.32 -1.38
N ALA A 66 7.39 2.72 -1.42
CA ALA A 66 7.66 1.48 -0.69
C ALA A 66 7.45 1.66 0.82
N PHE A 67 7.81 2.83 1.37
CA PHE A 67 7.58 3.14 2.78
C PHE A 67 6.08 3.25 3.12
N GLU A 68 5.28 3.90 2.28
CA GLU A 68 3.83 3.97 2.49
C GLU A 68 3.16 2.59 2.43
N ALA A 69 3.63 1.69 1.57
CA ALA A 69 3.16 0.31 1.56
C ALA A 69 3.52 -0.44 2.85
N LEU A 70 4.70 -0.19 3.45
CA LEU A 70 5.04 -0.72 4.77
C LEU A 70 4.05 -0.25 5.84
N LEU A 71 3.73 1.05 5.87
CA LEU A 71 2.77 1.62 6.82
C LEU A 71 1.35 1.08 6.64
N ALA A 72 1.00 0.66 5.43
CA ALA A 72 -0.29 0.06 5.13
C ALA A 72 -0.43 -1.37 5.69
N VAL A 73 0.65 -2.15 5.73
CA VAL A 73 0.64 -3.54 6.19
C VAL A 73 0.90 -3.70 7.70
N THR A 74 1.50 -2.69 8.34
CA THR A 74 1.73 -2.73 9.79
C THR A 74 1.67 -1.34 10.41
N LYS A 75 1.02 -1.24 11.59
CA LYS A 75 0.87 0.03 12.33
C LYS A 75 1.99 0.29 13.33
N LYS A 76 2.83 -0.70 13.61
CA LYS A 76 3.95 -0.60 14.56
C LYS A 76 5.25 -0.42 13.80
N VAL A 77 5.47 0.78 13.26
CA VAL A 77 6.71 1.16 12.60
C VAL A 77 7.29 2.37 13.31
N GLU A 78 8.55 2.27 13.75
CA GLU A 78 9.33 3.40 14.23
C GLU A 78 10.35 3.77 13.16
N TYR A 79 10.49 5.05 12.89
CA TYR A 79 11.35 5.54 11.81
C TYR A 79 11.82 6.97 12.08
N GLU A 80 12.91 7.33 11.44
CA GLU A 80 13.46 8.69 11.42
C GLU A 80 13.53 9.19 9.97
N THR A 81 13.31 10.49 9.79
CA THR A 81 13.44 11.14 8.49
C THR A 81 14.67 12.00 8.46
N SER A 82 15.49 11.84 7.44
CA SER A 82 16.72 12.60 7.23
C SER A 82 16.80 13.18 5.82
N ALA A 83 17.86 13.89 5.51
CA ALA A 83 18.16 14.35 4.14
C ALA A 83 18.39 13.19 3.15
N TYR A 84 18.64 11.99 3.64
CA TYR A 84 18.87 10.79 2.83
C TYR A 84 17.61 9.93 2.69
N GLY A 85 16.48 10.36 3.26
CA GLY A 85 15.19 9.68 3.27
C GLY A 85 14.83 9.07 4.63
N VAL A 86 13.84 8.19 4.61
CA VAL A 86 13.34 7.49 5.80
C VAL A 86 14.22 6.31 6.15
N PHE A 87 14.62 6.26 7.42
CA PHE A 87 15.29 5.12 8.05
C PHE A 87 14.34 4.44 9.04
N VAL A 88 14.03 3.16 8.81
CA VAL A 88 13.13 2.38 9.68
C VAL A 88 13.96 1.72 10.79
N SER A 89 13.67 2.08 12.03
CA SER A 89 14.35 1.58 13.21
C SER A 89 13.65 0.40 13.87
N SER A 90 12.32 0.25 13.70
CA SER A 90 11.56 -0.85 14.30
C SER A 90 10.35 -1.22 13.44
N ILE A 91 10.07 -2.52 13.29
CA ILE A 91 8.83 -3.05 12.70
C ILE A 91 8.26 -4.12 13.64
N GLY A 92 6.97 -3.97 13.97
CA GLY A 92 6.27 -4.97 14.79
C GLY A 92 6.81 -5.13 16.22
N GLY A 93 7.61 -4.15 16.70
CA GLY A 93 8.27 -4.22 18.01
C GLY A 93 9.66 -4.88 17.97
N VAL A 94 10.16 -5.26 16.79
CA VAL A 94 11.55 -5.70 16.60
C VAL A 94 12.36 -4.48 16.18
N SER A 95 13.18 -3.97 17.08
CA SER A 95 14.02 -2.79 16.88
C SER A 95 15.41 -3.16 16.39
N MET A 96 16.04 -2.23 15.68
CA MET A 96 17.45 -2.33 15.32
C MET A 96 18.32 -2.49 16.58
N VAL A 97 19.44 -3.17 16.43
CA VAL A 97 20.43 -3.38 17.48
C VAL A 97 21.81 -3.03 16.92
N GLU A 98 22.48 -2.10 17.54
CA GLU A 98 23.90 -1.81 17.28
C GLU A 98 24.76 -2.71 18.17
N GLU A 99 25.59 -3.56 17.55
CA GLU A 99 26.53 -4.44 18.27
C GLU A 99 27.89 -3.76 18.43
N THR A 100 28.29 -2.99 17.40
CA THR A 100 29.48 -2.13 17.39
C THR A 100 29.18 -0.85 16.64
N GLN A 101 30.14 0.07 16.55
CA GLN A 101 29.99 1.30 15.73
C GLN A 101 29.76 1.04 14.24
N THR A 102 30.10 -0.17 13.75
CA THR A 102 30.05 -0.50 12.33
C THR A 102 29.24 -1.75 12.02
N SER A 103 28.67 -2.40 13.02
CA SER A 103 27.90 -3.63 12.82
C SER A 103 26.71 -3.72 13.76
N GLY A 104 25.72 -4.47 13.34
CA GLY A 104 24.52 -4.72 14.11
C GLY A 104 23.47 -5.45 13.29
N ARG A 105 22.22 -5.32 13.72
CA ARG A 105 21.06 -5.82 12.98
C ARG A 105 20.07 -4.67 12.74
N ALA A 106 19.55 -4.56 11.53
CA ALA A 106 18.64 -3.51 11.14
C ALA A 106 17.60 -4.00 10.14
N TRP A 107 16.57 -3.19 9.97
CA TRP A 107 15.58 -3.39 8.93
C TRP A 107 16.09 -2.79 7.62
N LEU A 108 16.41 -3.67 6.66
CA LEU A 108 16.83 -3.29 5.32
C LEU A 108 15.70 -3.58 4.34
N TRP A 109 15.50 -2.69 3.37
CA TRP A 109 14.45 -2.88 2.38
C TRP A 109 15.02 -3.28 1.02
N TYR A 110 14.28 -4.10 0.28
CA TYR A 110 14.67 -4.70 -0.98
C TYR A 110 13.50 -4.64 -1.97
N TRP A 111 13.85 -4.60 -3.22
CA TRP A 111 12.94 -4.75 -4.34
C TRP A 111 13.22 -6.05 -5.08
N TRP A 112 12.17 -6.74 -5.52
CA TRP A 112 12.30 -7.94 -6.32
C TRP A 112 12.59 -7.58 -7.78
N ASN A 113 13.78 -7.92 -8.27
CA ASN A 113 14.15 -7.78 -9.66
C ASN A 113 13.73 -9.04 -10.44
N ALA A 114 12.61 -8.96 -11.20
CA ALA A 114 12.08 -10.08 -11.97
C ALA A 114 13.04 -10.57 -13.07
N THR A 115 13.87 -9.67 -13.62
CA THR A 115 14.84 -10.02 -14.67
C THR A 115 15.97 -10.92 -14.14
N SER A 116 16.47 -10.62 -12.94
CA SER A 116 17.53 -11.41 -12.31
C SER A 116 17.01 -12.48 -11.35
N SER A 117 15.68 -12.49 -11.07
CA SER A 117 15.03 -13.37 -10.09
C SER A 117 15.69 -13.28 -8.70
N LYS A 118 16.02 -12.07 -8.27
CA LYS A 118 16.70 -11.80 -6.99
C LYS A 118 16.14 -10.55 -6.31
N TRP A 119 16.21 -10.56 -4.98
CA TRP A 119 16.08 -9.36 -4.18
C TRP A 119 17.28 -8.45 -4.41
N SER A 120 17.03 -7.19 -4.66
CA SER A 120 18.06 -6.20 -4.97
C SER A 120 17.91 -4.99 -4.06
N ASP A 121 19.02 -4.52 -3.53
CA ASP A 121 19.14 -3.20 -2.94
C ASP A 121 19.25 -2.18 -4.07
N LEU A 122 18.37 -1.19 -4.06
CA LEU A 122 18.37 -0.12 -5.07
C LEU A 122 19.27 1.05 -4.69
N MET A 123 19.91 1.02 -3.52
CA MET A 123 20.63 2.18 -2.94
C MET A 123 19.77 3.46 -2.96
N LYS A 124 18.45 3.28 -2.81
CA LYS A 124 17.45 4.33 -2.84
C LYS A 124 16.59 4.24 -1.59
N ALA A 125 16.28 5.37 -0.99
CA ALA A 125 15.40 5.41 0.16
C ALA A 125 14.00 4.88 -0.17
N SER A 126 13.37 4.20 0.78
CA SER A 126 12.07 3.56 0.60
C SER A 126 10.92 4.55 0.36
N ASP A 127 11.05 5.76 0.89
CA ASP A 127 10.13 6.88 0.67
C ASP A 127 10.35 7.61 -0.67
N ALA A 128 11.44 7.30 -1.36
CA ALA A 128 11.72 7.81 -2.69
C ALA A 128 11.41 6.81 -3.82
N TYR A 129 11.13 5.54 -3.49
CA TYR A 129 10.78 4.51 -4.48
C TYR A 129 9.27 4.47 -4.70
N ILE A 130 8.83 4.92 -5.87
CA ILE A 130 7.42 4.87 -6.27
C ILE A 130 7.09 3.48 -6.79
N LEU A 131 6.07 2.87 -6.20
CA LEU A 131 5.60 1.52 -6.51
C LEU A 131 4.85 1.47 -7.84
N ARG A 132 4.96 0.33 -8.50
CA ARG A 132 4.19 -0.06 -9.69
C ARG A 132 3.30 -1.23 -9.37
N SER A 133 2.29 -1.47 -10.22
CA SER A 133 1.45 -2.67 -10.08
C SER A 133 2.33 -3.93 -10.12
N ASP A 134 2.00 -4.86 -9.24
CA ASP A 134 2.66 -6.15 -9.06
C ASP A 134 4.10 -6.10 -8.55
N ASP A 135 4.59 -4.92 -8.14
CA ASP A 135 5.87 -4.84 -7.44
C ASP A 135 5.86 -5.72 -6.19
N SER A 136 6.99 -6.38 -5.97
CA SER A 136 7.24 -7.10 -4.72
C SER A 136 8.41 -6.44 -4.00
N ILE A 137 8.16 -6.03 -2.76
CA ILE A 137 9.15 -5.41 -1.87
C ILE A 137 9.31 -6.24 -0.60
N ALA A 138 10.46 -6.18 0.00
CA ALA A 138 10.74 -6.85 1.25
C ALA A 138 11.39 -5.92 2.26
N TRP A 139 10.98 -6.05 3.51
CA TRP A 139 11.68 -5.50 4.66
C TRP A 139 12.24 -6.68 5.45
N ARG A 140 13.58 -6.71 5.61
CA ARG A 140 14.30 -7.82 6.23
C ARG A 140 15.08 -7.35 7.43
N TYR A 141 14.92 -8.06 8.53
CA TYR A 141 15.72 -7.85 9.73
C TYR A 141 16.98 -8.72 9.68
N GLU A 142 18.07 -8.12 9.23
CA GLU A 142 19.32 -8.83 8.99
C GLU A 142 20.55 -8.09 9.51
N SER A 143 21.66 -8.81 9.59
CA SER A 143 22.93 -8.25 10.05
C SER A 143 23.54 -7.34 8.99
N TYR A 144 24.07 -6.20 9.41
CA TYR A 144 24.89 -5.33 8.59
C TYR A 144 26.31 -5.20 9.17
N SER A 145 27.27 -4.97 8.31
CA SER A 145 28.65 -4.70 8.69
C SER A 145 29.30 -3.77 7.66
N TYR A 146 29.89 -2.69 8.13
CA TYR A 146 30.66 -1.76 7.32
C TYR A 146 32.15 -1.91 7.67
N SER A 147 33.00 -2.06 6.66
CA SER A 147 34.45 -1.98 6.78
C SER A 147 34.90 -0.65 6.18
N PHE A 148 35.63 0.14 6.95
CA PHE A 148 36.28 1.36 6.48
C PHE A 148 37.71 1.06 6.04
#